data_fb91ab1db9494b0a0f67a7edaa9da261
#
_entry.id   fb91ab1db9494b0a0f67a7edaa9da261
#
_cell.length_a   1.000
_cell.length_b   1.000
_cell.length_c   1.000
_cell.angle_alpha   90.00
_cell.angle_beta   90.00
_cell.angle_gamma   90.00
#
_symmetry.space_group_name_H-M   'P 1'
#
loop_
_entity.id
_entity.type
_entity.pdbx_description
1 polymer ?
#
loop_
_entity_poly.entity_id
_entity_poly.type
_entity_poly.pdbx_seq_one_letter_code
_entity_poly.pdbx_strand_id
1 'polypeptide(L)'
;MRWKRGQSSGNTIDARGSRMPGGGRVAVPGGLGLVGVLVFLAVQLLGGGSGYAVPSAFDDGTQAPGGGAIPADQDPERDLRDFSEYVFDSAQRSWTRTFGGYRDAKLYLYRGAVSTGCGNASSAVGPFYCPADQRVYLDLSFFGDMEQQLGAPGDFAWAYVIAHEVGHHVQNLRGTNDDVRRLQREDPGQANPLSVRLELQADCYAGVWAHSVFDQLDDGDVAEAIRASEAVGDDRLQRRATGEVRPDSFTHGSSAQRAKWFRTGQASGEPADCDTFSVDDV
;
A
#
# COMPACT_ATOMS: atom_id res chain seq x y z
N MET A 1 -7.47 -6.74 -16.66
CA MET A 1 -8.87 -6.55 -16.10
C MET A 1 -9.67 -5.60 -17.00
N ARG A 2 -10.99 -5.82 -17.16
CA ARG A 2 -11.87 -4.98 -17.98
C ARG A 2 -12.37 -3.79 -17.16
N TRP A 3 -12.03 -2.58 -17.57
CA TRP A 3 -12.42 -1.35 -16.88
C TRP A 3 -12.87 -0.27 -17.87
N LYS A 4 -13.56 0.75 -17.37
CA LYS A 4 -14.05 1.86 -18.18
C LYS A 4 -13.50 3.18 -17.66
N ARG A 5 -12.88 3.94 -18.56
CA ARG A 5 -12.39 5.30 -18.28
C ARG A 5 -13.57 6.25 -18.01
N GLY A 6 -13.36 7.24 -17.14
CA GLY A 6 -14.28 8.38 -17.00
C GLY A 6 -15.25 8.32 -15.83
N GLN A 7 -15.04 7.43 -14.85
CA GLN A 7 -15.83 7.42 -13.61
C GLN A 7 -14.92 7.76 -12.41
N SER A 8 -14.51 9.02 -12.29
CA SER A 8 -13.82 9.48 -11.07
C SER A 8 -14.86 9.94 -10.05
N SER A 9 -14.74 9.47 -8.81
CA SER A 9 -15.58 9.92 -7.69
C SER A 9 -15.21 11.31 -7.17
N GLY A 10 -14.11 11.90 -7.66
CA GLY A 10 -13.53 13.12 -7.11
C GLY A 10 -12.73 12.89 -5.81
N ASN A 11 -12.42 11.64 -5.51
CA ASN A 11 -11.60 11.25 -4.34
C ASN A 11 -10.09 11.27 -4.62
N THR A 12 -9.67 11.61 -5.83
CA THR A 12 -8.26 11.69 -6.22
C THR A 12 -7.74 13.13 -6.13
N ILE A 13 -6.55 13.27 -5.54
CA ILE A 13 -5.74 14.49 -5.51
C ILE A 13 -4.50 14.21 -6.35
N ASP A 14 -4.39 14.83 -7.52
CA ASP A 14 -3.21 14.67 -8.37
C ASP A 14 -2.22 15.82 -8.11
N ALA A 15 -1.13 15.52 -7.43
CA ALA A 15 -0.06 16.46 -7.11
C ALA A 15 1.23 16.19 -7.91
N ARG A 16 1.20 15.33 -8.94
CA ARG A 16 2.38 14.96 -9.74
C ARG A 16 3.01 16.13 -10.49
N GLY A 17 2.24 17.14 -10.84
CA GLY A 17 2.71 18.37 -11.47
C GLY A 17 3.35 19.38 -10.50
N SER A 18 3.33 19.11 -9.19
CA SER A 18 3.90 19.99 -8.19
C SER A 18 5.42 19.96 -8.25
N ARG A 19 6.06 21.11 -8.51
CA ARG A 19 7.51 21.25 -8.32
C ARG A 19 7.75 21.58 -6.85
N MET A 20 8.42 20.70 -6.11
CA MET A 20 8.97 21.10 -4.82
C MET A 20 9.99 22.23 -5.03
N PRO A 21 9.87 23.35 -4.32
CA PRO A 21 10.95 24.35 -4.29
C PRO A 21 12.17 23.71 -3.62
N GLY A 22 13.26 23.53 -4.35
CA GLY A 22 14.51 23.01 -3.80
C GLY A 22 14.82 21.55 -4.12
N GLY A 23 14.54 21.08 -5.34
CA GLY A 23 14.87 19.73 -5.82
C GLY A 23 16.38 19.45 -5.84
N GLY A 24 17.01 19.34 -4.67
CA GLY A 24 18.26 18.63 -4.50
C GLY A 24 17.94 17.13 -4.63
N ARG A 25 18.63 16.44 -5.55
CA ARG A 25 18.62 14.97 -5.59
C ARG A 25 19.04 14.49 -4.21
N VAL A 26 18.11 13.93 -3.45
CA VAL A 26 18.45 13.18 -2.24
C VAL A 26 19.21 11.96 -2.73
N ALA A 27 20.54 12.00 -2.64
CA ALA A 27 21.36 10.84 -2.84
C ALA A 27 21.05 9.88 -1.68
N VAL A 28 20.27 8.85 -1.95
CA VAL A 28 20.14 7.71 -1.04
C VAL A 28 21.53 7.09 -0.95
N PRO A 29 22.14 6.99 0.24
CA PRO A 29 23.42 6.30 0.39
C PRO A 29 23.24 4.87 -0.16
N GLY A 30 24.06 4.49 -1.13
CA GLY A 30 23.99 3.17 -1.75
C GLY A 30 24.07 2.07 -0.70
N GLY A 31 22.98 1.27 -0.60
CA GLY A 31 22.92 0.11 0.28
C GLY A 31 21.57 -0.20 0.90
N LEU A 32 20.65 0.74 0.97
CA LEU A 32 19.28 0.47 1.39
C LEU A 32 18.41 0.35 0.14
N GLY A 33 18.34 -0.85 -0.43
CA GLY A 33 17.38 -1.16 -1.48
C GLY A 33 15.93 -1.08 -0.94
N LEU A 34 14.95 -1.18 -1.83
CA LEU A 34 13.50 -1.18 -1.56
C LEU A 34 13.09 -1.89 -0.26
N VAL A 35 13.81 -2.94 0.13
CA VAL A 35 13.59 -3.72 1.37
C VAL A 35 13.85 -2.90 2.64
N GLY A 36 14.92 -2.11 2.67
CA GLY A 36 15.25 -1.30 3.86
C GLY A 36 14.24 -0.18 4.10
N VAL A 37 13.54 0.24 3.07
CA VAL A 37 12.58 1.34 3.13
C VAL A 37 11.19 0.82 3.52
N LEU A 38 10.76 -0.33 3.02
CA LEU A 38 9.50 -0.97 3.44
C LEU A 38 9.54 -1.33 4.93
N VAL A 39 10.67 -1.86 5.42
CA VAL A 39 10.90 -2.12 6.85
C VAL A 39 10.90 -0.82 7.68
N PHE A 40 11.49 0.26 7.15
CA PHE A 40 11.51 1.55 7.82
C PHE A 40 10.11 2.15 7.99
N LEU A 41 9.23 2.01 7.00
CA LEU A 41 7.86 2.51 7.08
C LEU A 41 6.98 1.71 8.01
N ALA A 42 7.08 0.39 8.01
CA ALA A 42 6.36 -0.44 8.98
C ALA A 42 6.69 -0.02 10.41
N VAL A 43 7.96 0.28 10.70
CA VAL A 43 8.40 0.80 12.00
C VAL A 43 7.85 2.20 12.29
N GLN A 44 7.77 3.10 11.30
CA GLN A 44 7.26 4.47 11.48
C GLN A 44 5.73 4.51 11.59
N LEU A 45 5.03 3.73 10.80
CA LEU A 45 3.56 3.65 10.82
C LEU A 45 3.04 2.97 12.10
N LEU A 46 3.83 2.08 12.69
CA LEU A 46 3.49 1.33 13.91
C LEU A 46 3.98 2.00 15.22
N GLY A 47 4.57 3.18 15.14
CA GLY A 47 4.88 4.00 16.33
C GLY A 47 6.11 3.57 17.12
N GLY A 48 7.04 2.82 16.54
CA GLY A 48 8.33 2.48 17.14
C GLY A 48 9.32 3.63 17.07
N GLY A 49 9.22 4.59 17.99
CA GLY A 49 10.20 5.66 18.15
C GLY A 49 11.55 5.11 18.64
N SER A 50 12.49 4.89 17.74
CA SER A 50 13.92 4.77 18.05
C SER A 50 14.68 5.56 16.99
N GLY A 51 15.16 6.72 17.43
CA GLY A 51 15.79 7.79 16.71
C GLY A 51 16.86 7.39 15.68
N TYR A 52 16.44 7.25 14.45
CA TYR A 52 17.30 7.59 13.34
C TYR A 52 16.81 8.92 12.79
N ALA A 53 17.50 9.98 13.20
CA ALA A 53 17.27 11.33 12.69
C ALA A 53 17.51 11.32 11.17
N VAL A 54 16.42 11.38 10.40
CA VAL A 54 16.53 11.87 9.02
C VAL A 54 17.01 13.31 9.14
N PRO A 55 18.07 13.75 8.41
CA PRO A 55 18.50 15.12 8.48
C PRO A 55 17.31 16.04 8.24
N SER A 56 17.02 16.92 9.18
CA SER A 56 15.99 17.95 9.14
C SER A 56 16.34 19.02 8.10
N ALA A 57 16.17 18.67 6.83
CA ALA A 57 16.29 19.61 5.71
C ALA A 57 14.94 20.20 5.28
N PHE A 58 13.85 19.89 6.02
CA PHE A 58 12.48 20.31 5.69
C PHE A 58 11.74 20.85 6.92
N ASP A 59 12.41 21.68 7.72
CA ASP A 59 11.71 22.44 8.75
C ASP A 59 11.39 23.83 8.17
N ASP A 60 10.25 23.90 7.48
CA ASP A 60 9.48 25.13 7.37
C ASP A 60 8.02 24.76 7.05
N GLY A 61 7.13 25.13 7.99
CA GLY A 61 5.68 24.85 7.96
C GLY A 61 4.91 25.61 6.88
N THR A 62 5.41 25.63 5.65
CA THR A 62 4.68 26.12 4.49
C THR A 62 4.00 24.96 3.80
N GLN A 63 2.68 24.90 3.85
CA GLN A 63 1.85 24.13 2.93
C GLN A 63 2.43 24.28 1.51
N ALA A 64 2.81 23.16 0.89
CA ALA A 64 3.27 23.18 -0.48
C ALA A 64 2.24 23.93 -1.34
N PRO A 65 2.66 24.93 -2.14
CA PRO A 65 1.76 25.58 -3.08
C PRO A 65 1.14 24.51 -3.96
N GLY A 66 -0.20 24.48 -4.06
CA GLY A 66 -0.92 23.49 -4.85
C GLY A 66 -0.38 23.44 -6.26
N GLY A 67 0.52 22.50 -6.52
CA GLY A 67 0.91 22.13 -7.86
C GLY A 67 -0.28 21.41 -8.46
N GLY A 68 -0.80 21.93 -9.57
CA GLY A 68 -1.97 21.38 -10.23
C GLY A 68 -1.71 20.01 -10.84
N ALA A 69 -2.79 19.31 -11.12
CA ALA A 69 -2.75 18.10 -11.93
C ALA A 69 -2.06 18.38 -13.28
N ILE A 70 -1.34 17.39 -13.78
CA ILE A 70 -0.79 17.44 -15.15
C ILE A 70 -1.99 17.51 -16.11
N PRO A 71 -2.04 18.47 -17.04
CA PRO A 71 -3.10 18.51 -18.04
C PRO A 71 -3.24 17.17 -18.77
N ALA A 72 -4.46 16.71 -18.97
CA ALA A 72 -4.72 15.37 -19.49
C ALA A 72 -4.15 15.09 -20.89
N ASP A 73 -3.96 16.12 -21.70
CA ASP A 73 -3.33 16.07 -23.02
C ASP A 73 -1.80 16.07 -22.97
N GLN A 74 -1.21 16.36 -21.80
CA GLN A 74 0.23 16.40 -21.54
C GLN A 74 0.69 15.33 -20.53
N ASP A 75 -0.22 14.48 -20.05
CA ASP A 75 0.07 13.47 -19.06
C ASP A 75 0.48 12.14 -19.72
N PRO A 76 1.79 11.79 -19.69
CA PRO A 76 2.28 10.55 -20.29
C PRO A 76 1.81 9.30 -19.50
N GLU A 77 1.37 9.47 -18.25
CA GLU A 77 0.87 8.40 -17.39
C GLU A 77 -0.64 8.41 -17.26
N ARG A 78 -1.33 9.10 -18.16
CA ARG A 78 -2.79 9.28 -18.08
C ARG A 78 -3.54 7.95 -17.93
N ASP A 79 -3.16 6.95 -18.70
CA ASP A 79 -3.84 5.66 -18.69
C ASP A 79 -3.66 4.94 -17.34
N LEU A 80 -2.46 4.96 -16.79
CA LEU A 80 -2.16 4.39 -15.48
C LEU A 80 -2.82 5.17 -14.34
N ARG A 81 -2.87 6.50 -14.43
CA ARG A 81 -3.62 7.35 -13.49
C ARG A 81 -5.10 6.99 -13.51
N ASP A 82 -5.72 7.00 -14.71
CA ASP A 82 -7.15 6.74 -14.87
C ASP A 82 -7.51 5.32 -14.39
N PHE A 83 -6.62 4.36 -14.61
CA PHE A 83 -6.76 3.00 -14.09
C PHE A 83 -6.65 2.95 -12.57
N SER A 84 -5.66 3.64 -11.99
CA SER A 84 -5.49 3.71 -10.53
C SER A 84 -6.70 4.33 -9.84
N GLU A 85 -7.25 5.42 -10.39
CA GLU A 85 -8.49 6.04 -9.91
C GLU A 85 -9.67 5.07 -9.99
N TYR A 86 -9.81 4.36 -11.11
CA TYR A 86 -10.89 3.37 -11.29
C TYR A 86 -10.83 2.26 -10.25
N VAL A 87 -9.64 1.67 -10.02
CA VAL A 87 -9.44 0.60 -9.04
C VAL A 87 -9.73 1.11 -7.64
N PHE A 88 -9.17 2.26 -7.27
CA PHE A 88 -9.39 2.88 -5.97
C PHE A 88 -10.87 3.13 -5.68
N ASP A 89 -11.58 3.75 -6.62
CA ASP A 89 -13.02 4.00 -6.49
C ASP A 89 -13.83 2.70 -6.48
N SER A 90 -13.40 1.68 -7.24
CA SER A 90 -14.02 0.36 -7.23
C SER A 90 -13.91 -0.31 -5.87
N ALA A 91 -12.71 -0.26 -5.27
CA ALA A 91 -12.48 -0.83 -3.94
C ALA A 91 -13.34 -0.12 -2.88
N GLN A 92 -13.38 1.21 -2.90
CA GLN A 92 -14.22 1.97 -1.97
C GLN A 92 -15.72 1.67 -2.13
N ARG A 93 -16.22 1.59 -3.37
CA ARG A 93 -17.61 1.20 -3.62
C ARG A 93 -17.94 -0.21 -3.12
N SER A 94 -17.00 -1.14 -3.21
CA SER A 94 -17.18 -2.48 -2.65
C SER A 94 -17.32 -2.40 -1.12
N TRP A 95 -16.42 -1.69 -0.46
CA TRP A 95 -16.45 -1.54 1.00
C TRP A 95 -17.65 -0.75 1.51
N THR A 96 -18.11 0.26 0.78
CA THR A 96 -19.36 0.98 1.11
C THR A 96 -20.58 0.05 1.17
N ARG A 97 -20.62 -0.99 0.32
CA ARG A 97 -21.70 -1.98 0.32
C ARG A 97 -21.57 -3.03 1.42
N THR A 98 -20.33 -3.34 1.81
CA THR A 98 -20.01 -4.47 2.70
C THR A 98 -19.85 -4.05 4.16
N PHE A 99 -19.41 -2.81 4.39
CA PHE A 99 -19.09 -2.30 5.72
C PHE A 99 -19.95 -1.07 6.05
N GLY A 100 -20.95 -1.25 6.91
CA GLY A 100 -21.77 -0.13 7.41
C GLY A 100 -20.91 0.87 8.19
N GLY A 101 -20.96 2.15 7.76
CA GLY A 101 -20.13 3.21 8.34
C GLY A 101 -18.79 3.44 7.62
N TYR A 102 -18.58 2.81 6.47
CA TYR A 102 -17.44 3.12 5.61
C TYR A 102 -17.45 4.62 5.23
N ARG A 103 -16.30 5.23 5.31
CA ARG A 103 -16.06 6.61 4.85
C ARG A 103 -14.91 6.58 3.84
N ASP A 104 -15.07 7.29 2.73
CA ASP A 104 -14.08 7.27 1.66
C ASP A 104 -12.73 7.83 2.11
N ALA A 105 -11.66 7.11 1.77
CA ALA A 105 -10.31 7.64 1.77
C ALA A 105 -10.10 8.60 0.59
N LYS A 106 -8.95 9.28 0.54
CA LYS A 106 -8.48 10.01 -0.64
C LYS A 106 -7.27 9.29 -1.26
N LEU A 107 -7.26 9.24 -2.58
CA LEU A 107 -6.09 8.85 -3.35
C LEU A 107 -5.23 10.08 -3.58
N TYR A 108 -3.95 10.03 -3.20
CA TYR A 108 -3.01 11.11 -3.41
C TYR A 108 -1.89 10.65 -4.35
N LEU A 109 -1.88 11.18 -5.56
CA LEU A 109 -0.84 10.90 -6.56
C LEU A 109 0.28 11.91 -6.42
N TYR A 110 1.50 11.43 -6.25
CA TYR A 110 2.69 12.28 -6.09
C TYR A 110 3.85 11.78 -6.96
N ARG A 111 4.96 12.48 -6.93
CA ARG A 111 6.20 12.09 -7.62
C ARG A 111 7.40 12.38 -6.75
N GLY A 112 8.21 11.33 -6.54
CA GLY A 112 9.50 11.42 -5.85
C GLY A 112 9.40 11.50 -4.35
N ALA A 113 8.84 12.57 -3.79
CA ALA A 113 8.70 12.76 -2.35
C ALA A 113 7.39 13.46 -1.99
N VAL A 114 6.87 13.20 -0.79
CA VAL A 114 5.61 13.76 -0.29
C VAL A 114 5.67 13.95 1.23
N SER A 115 5.03 15.02 1.73
CA SER A 115 4.74 15.20 3.15
C SER A 115 3.32 14.76 3.44
N THR A 116 3.14 13.95 4.49
CA THR A 116 1.88 13.34 4.88
C THR A 116 1.59 13.55 6.35
N GLY A 117 0.38 13.24 6.79
CA GLY A 117 0.04 13.21 8.22
C GLY A 117 0.87 12.20 9.04
N CYS A 118 1.49 11.22 8.38
CA CYS A 118 2.35 10.20 8.99
C CYS A 118 3.86 10.53 8.90
N GLY A 119 4.22 11.68 8.37
CA GLY A 119 5.61 12.11 8.14
C GLY A 119 5.97 12.23 6.66
N ASN A 120 7.25 12.43 6.39
CA ASN A 120 7.75 12.55 5.02
C ASN A 120 8.04 11.18 4.43
N ALA A 121 7.64 10.97 3.18
CA ALA A 121 7.88 9.75 2.42
C ALA A 121 8.50 10.05 1.05
N SER A 122 9.16 9.06 0.47
CA SER A 122 9.66 9.11 -0.91
C SER A 122 9.08 7.96 -1.74
N SER A 123 9.18 8.04 -3.07
CA SER A 123 8.76 6.95 -3.97
C SER A 123 9.44 5.61 -3.67
N ALA A 124 10.60 5.62 -3.03
CA ALA A 124 11.30 4.39 -2.64
C ALA A 124 10.54 3.52 -1.61
N VAL A 125 9.56 4.09 -0.90
CA VAL A 125 8.75 3.34 0.05
C VAL A 125 7.64 2.51 -0.62
N GLY A 126 7.36 2.79 -1.90
CA GLY A 126 6.21 2.23 -2.59
C GLY A 126 4.88 2.91 -2.23
N PRO A 127 3.77 2.36 -2.68
CA PRO A 127 2.44 2.76 -2.24
C PRO A 127 2.24 2.56 -0.74
N PHE A 128 1.44 3.41 -0.10
CA PHE A 128 1.12 3.26 1.32
C PHE A 128 -0.16 4.00 1.72
N TYR A 129 -0.81 3.52 2.76
CA TYR A 129 -1.90 4.20 3.43
C TYR A 129 -1.39 4.95 4.68
N CYS A 130 -1.81 6.20 4.86
CA CYS A 130 -1.55 6.96 6.08
C CYS A 130 -2.83 7.10 6.90
N PRO A 131 -2.91 6.50 8.11
CA PRO A 131 -4.11 6.57 8.95
C PRO A 131 -4.37 7.96 9.52
N ALA A 132 -3.35 8.80 9.70
CA ALA A 132 -3.50 10.12 10.30
C ALA A 132 -4.28 11.10 9.41
N ASP A 133 -4.14 10.99 8.09
CA ASP A 133 -4.85 11.83 7.13
C ASP A 133 -5.82 11.06 6.22
N GLN A 134 -5.91 9.74 6.42
CA GLN A 134 -6.82 8.83 5.71
C GLN A 134 -6.64 8.86 4.18
N ARG A 135 -5.39 8.83 3.74
CA ARG A 135 -5.03 8.86 2.33
C ARG A 135 -4.20 7.65 1.93
N VAL A 136 -4.49 7.17 0.73
CA VAL A 136 -3.61 6.24 0.00
C VAL A 136 -2.68 7.07 -0.87
N TYR A 137 -1.38 6.88 -0.73
CA TYR A 137 -0.34 7.60 -1.46
C TYR A 137 0.28 6.71 -2.52
N LEU A 138 0.28 7.17 -3.76
CA LEU A 138 0.85 6.45 -4.90
C LEU A 138 1.82 7.34 -5.69
N ASP A 139 3.04 6.86 -5.91
CA ASP A 139 3.87 7.30 -7.03
C ASP A 139 3.70 6.30 -8.18
N LEU A 140 3.18 6.74 -9.31
CA LEU A 140 2.88 5.87 -10.45
C LEU A 140 4.13 5.20 -11.05
N SER A 141 5.34 5.72 -10.78
CA SER A 141 6.58 5.07 -11.20
C SER A 141 6.79 3.69 -10.57
N PHE A 142 6.16 3.42 -9.41
CA PHE A 142 6.22 2.13 -8.75
C PHE A 142 5.62 0.98 -9.58
N PHE A 143 4.70 1.28 -10.49
CA PHE A 143 4.21 0.27 -11.45
C PHE A 143 5.35 -0.34 -12.27
N GLY A 144 6.25 0.50 -12.79
CA GLY A 144 7.44 0.04 -13.49
C GLY A 144 8.41 -0.76 -12.60
N ASP A 145 8.53 -0.37 -11.33
CA ASP A 145 9.36 -1.11 -10.36
C ASP A 145 8.78 -2.49 -10.03
N MET A 146 7.46 -2.62 -9.92
CA MET A 146 6.78 -3.91 -9.75
C MET A 146 7.11 -4.86 -10.90
N GLU A 147 7.03 -4.39 -12.12
CA GLU A 147 7.32 -5.19 -13.31
C GLU A 147 8.81 -5.55 -13.41
N GLN A 148 9.69 -4.55 -13.35
CA GLN A 148 11.11 -4.71 -13.65
C GLN A 148 11.92 -5.24 -12.49
N GLN A 149 11.61 -4.80 -11.26
CA GLN A 149 12.38 -5.15 -10.09
C GLN A 149 11.75 -6.28 -9.29
N LEU A 150 10.43 -6.31 -9.14
CA LEU A 150 9.75 -7.32 -8.33
C LEU A 150 9.32 -8.55 -9.14
N GLY A 151 9.28 -8.45 -10.48
CA GLY A 151 8.86 -9.54 -11.37
C GLY A 151 7.37 -9.85 -11.22
N ALA A 152 6.57 -8.82 -10.95
CA ALA A 152 5.12 -8.86 -10.82
C ALA A 152 4.47 -7.95 -11.88
N PRO A 153 4.53 -8.30 -13.18
CA PRO A 153 3.89 -7.54 -14.24
C PRO A 153 2.37 -7.77 -14.22
N GLY A 154 1.66 -6.84 -14.85
CA GLY A 154 0.24 -6.93 -15.11
C GLY A 154 -0.56 -5.83 -14.42
N ASP A 155 -1.69 -5.48 -15.04
CA ASP A 155 -2.56 -4.43 -14.52
C ASP A 155 -3.26 -4.85 -13.21
N PHE A 156 -3.58 -6.14 -13.08
CA PHE A 156 -4.21 -6.64 -11.86
C PHE A 156 -3.22 -6.82 -10.70
N ALA A 157 -1.92 -6.93 -10.96
CA ALA A 157 -0.87 -6.82 -9.95
C ALA A 157 -0.88 -5.42 -9.29
N TRP A 158 -1.03 -4.38 -10.11
CA TRP A 158 -1.18 -2.99 -9.63
C TRP A 158 -2.50 -2.77 -8.89
N ALA A 159 -3.59 -3.33 -9.42
CA ALA A 159 -4.91 -3.27 -8.80
C ALA A 159 -4.91 -3.91 -7.40
N TYR A 160 -4.23 -5.04 -7.22
CA TYR A 160 -4.04 -5.67 -5.92
C TYR A 160 -3.38 -4.72 -4.92
N VAL A 161 -2.30 -4.04 -5.30
CA VAL A 161 -1.61 -3.10 -4.39
C VAL A 161 -2.55 -1.98 -3.95
N ILE A 162 -3.29 -1.37 -4.87
CA ILE A 162 -4.25 -0.30 -4.52
C ILE A 162 -5.34 -0.83 -3.58
N ALA A 163 -5.87 -2.02 -3.84
CA ALA A 163 -6.89 -2.65 -3.01
C ALA A 163 -6.35 -3.01 -1.61
N HIS A 164 -5.08 -3.42 -1.50
CA HIS A 164 -4.39 -3.66 -0.24
C HIS A 164 -4.30 -2.37 0.60
N GLU A 165 -3.93 -1.24 0.01
CA GLU A 165 -3.90 0.05 0.71
C GLU A 165 -5.29 0.50 1.16
N VAL A 166 -6.33 0.23 0.37
CA VAL A 166 -7.72 0.43 0.80
C VAL A 166 -8.09 -0.53 1.95
N GLY A 167 -7.52 -1.75 1.97
CA GLY A 167 -7.63 -2.69 3.09
C GLY A 167 -7.13 -2.09 4.41
N HIS A 168 -6.00 -1.40 4.39
CA HIS A 168 -5.50 -0.66 5.57
C HIS A 168 -6.43 0.47 6.00
N HIS A 169 -7.11 1.13 5.05
CA HIS A 169 -8.13 2.09 5.39
C HIS A 169 -9.32 1.45 6.11
N VAL A 170 -9.77 0.28 5.66
CA VAL A 170 -10.83 -0.50 6.34
C VAL A 170 -10.41 -0.87 7.76
N GLN A 171 -9.18 -1.34 7.97
CA GLN A 171 -8.61 -1.64 9.28
C GLN A 171 -8.63 -0.41 10.20
N ASN A 172 -8.26 0.75 9.66
CA ASN A 172 -8.29 2.00 10.41
C ASN A 172 -9.72 2.37 10.84
N LEU A 173 -10.70 2.25 9.94
CA LEU A 173 -12.11 2.52 10.24
C LEU A 173 -12.71 1.53 11.24
N ARG A 174 -12.22 0.29 11.26
CA ARG A 174 -12.64 -0.76 12.20
C ARG A 174 -11.95 -0.66 13.56
N GLY A 175 -10.94 0.20 13.71
CA GLY A 175 -10.14 0.33 14.92
C GLY A 175 -9.03 -0.73 15.06
N THR A 176 -8.88 -1.65 14.11
CA THR A 176 -7.86 -2.71 14.15
C THR A 176 -6.45 -2.14 14.30
N ASN A 177 -6.14 -1.03 13.61
CA ASN A 177 -4.84 -0.37 13.73
C ASN A 177 -4.54 0.11 15.15
N ASP A 178 -5.54 0.65 15.86
CA ASP A 178 -5.37 1.14 17.23
C ASP A 178 -5.21 -0.02 18.22
N ASP A 179 -5.96 -1.09 18.02
CA ASP A 179 -5.81 -2.32 18.81
C ASP A 179 -4.43 -2.94 18.64
N VAL A 180 -3.95 -3.07 17.41
CA VAL A 180 -2.59 -3.58 17.12
C VAL A 180 -1.54 -2.70 17.79
N ARG A 181 -1.62 -1.38 17.64
CA ARG A 181 -0.67 -0.44 18.29
C ARG A 181 -0.71 -0.56 19.83
N ARG A 182 -1.88 -0.76 20.40
CA ARG A 182 -2.02 -0.97 21.84
C ARG A 182 -1.32 -2.27 22.27
N LEU A 183 -1.60 -3.39 21.60
CA LEU A 183 -0.99 -4.69 21.88
C LEU A 183 0.53 -4.67 21.71
N GLN A 184 1.04 -4.01 20.68
CA GLN A 184 2.49 -3.85 20.45
C GLN A 184 3.18 -3.05 21.55
N ARG A 185 2.50 -2.06 22.16
CA ARG A 185 3.03 -1.32 23.33
C ARG A 185 2.99 -2.15 24.61
N GLU A 186 1.98 -3.00 24.78
CA GLU A 186 1.83 -3.90 25.93
C GLU A 186 2.87 -5.03 25.88
N ASP A 187 3.13 -5.59 24.72
CA ASP A 187 4.15 -6.63 24.48
C ASP A 187 4.98 -6.31 23.23
N PRO A 188 6.12 -5.62 23.37
CA PRO A 188 7.03 -5.31 22.25
C PRO A 188 7.59 -6.56 21.56
N GLY A 189 7.63 -7.73 22.23
CA GLY A 189 8.05 -8.99 21.62
C GLY A 189 7.06 -9.50 20.57
N GLN A 190 5.81 -9.07 20.62
CA GLN A 190 4.78 -9.40 19.65
C GLN A 190 4.65 -8.36 18.52
N ALA A 191 5.50 -7.33 18.48
CA ALA A 191 5.35 -6.24 17.52
C ALA A 191 5.38 -6.74 16.07
N ASN A 192 6.34 -7.56 15.69
CA ASN A 192 6.44 -8.12 14.34
C ASN A 192 5.32 -9.11 14.01
N PRO A 193 5.01 -10.11 14.84
CA PRO A 193 3.87 -11.00 14.60
C PRO A 193 2.53 -10.25 14.42
N LEU A 194 2.28 -9.22 15.22
CA LEU A 194 1.07 -8.41 15.10
C LEU A 194 1.05 -7.59 13.79
N SER A 195 2.20 -7.07 13.36
CA SER A 195 2.33 -6.41 12.06
C SER A 195 2.03 -7.38 10.92
N VAL A 196 2.61 -8.57 10.94
CA VAL A 196 2.34 -9.62 9.94
C VAL A 196 0.84 -9.90 9.85
N ARG A 197 0.14 -10.07 10.97
CA ARG A 197 -1.31 -10.31 10.99
C ARG A 197 -2.09 -9.16 10.35
N LEU A 198 -1.69 -7.92 10.63
CA LEU A 198 -2.30 -6.73 10.03
C LEU A 198 -2.14 -6.71 8.51
N GLU A 199 -0.95 -6.98 8.01
CA GLU A 199 -0.65 -7.05 6.58
C GLU A 199 -1.42 -8.16 5.86
N LEU A 200 -1.44 -9.36 6.44
CA LEU A 200 -2.17 -10.50 5.88
C LEU A 200 -3.68 -10.27 5.85
N GLN A 201 -4.23 -9.53 6.82
CA GLN A 201 -5.63 -9.12 6.78
C GLN A 201 -5.89 -8.13 5.64
N ALA A 202 -4.97 -7.19 5.36
CA ALA A 202 -5.09 -6.28 4.23
C ALA A 202 -5.01 -7.03 2.89
N ASP A 203 -4.16 -8.07 2.78
CA ASP A 203 -4.14 -8.96 1.62
C ASP A 203 -5.46 -9.69 1.42
N CYS A 204 -6.06 -10.20 2.50
CA CYS A 204 -7.38 -10.83 2.45
C CYS A 204 -8.46 -9.83 2.01
N TYR A 205 -8.43 -8.61 2.52
CA TYR A 205 -9.37 -7.56 2.10
C TYR A 205 -9.21 -7.17 0.64
N ALA A 206 -7.98 -7.18 0.10
CA ALA A 206 -7.75 -7.04 -1.33
C ALA A 206 -8.36 -8.21 -2.12
N GLY A 207 -8.31 -9.42 -1.58
CA GLY A 207 -8.99 -10.60 -2.11
C GLY A 207 -10.51 -10.45 -2.11
N VAL A 208 -11.12 -9.98 -1.03
CA VAL A 208 -12.56 -9.68 -0.95
C VAL A 208 -12.99 -8.68 -2.02
N TRP A 209 -12.20 -7.64 -2.24
CA TRP A 209 -12.46 -6.72 -3.37
C TRP A 209 -12.36 -7.45 -4.71
N ALA A 210 -11.32 -8.24 -4.95
CA ALA A 210 -11.16 -9.00 -6.19
C ALA A 210 -12.33 -9.93 -6.47
N HIS A 211 -12.90 -10.56 -5.43
CA HIS A 211 -14.16 -11.32 -5.54
C HIS A 211 -15.30 -10.45 -6.04
N SER A 212 -15.45 -9.25 -5.49
CA SER A 212 -16.56 -8.33 -5.83
C SER A 212 -16.54 -7.82 -7.26
N VAL A 213 -15.41 -7.92 -7.95
CA VAL A 213 -15.20 -7.50 -9.35
C VAL A 213 -14.92 -8.68 -10.29
N PHE A 214 -15.22 -9.90 -9.86
CA PHE A 214 -14.91 -11.13 -10.60
C PHE A 214 -15.37 -11.08 -12.05
N ASP A 215 -16.56 -10.54 -12.31
CA ASP A 215 -17.12 -10.39 -13.66
C ASP A 215 -16.31 -9.44 -14.57
N GLN A 216 -15.38 -8.68 -14.02
CA GLN A 216 -14.52 -7.73 -14.73
C GLN A 216 -13.10 -8.27 -14.93
N LEU A 217 -12.79 -9.43 -14.35
CA LEU A 217 -11.47 -10.02 -14.49
C LEU A 217 -11.32 -10.71 -15.86
N ASP A 218 -10.10 -10.67 -16.36
CA ASP A 218 -9.65 -11.43 -17.51
C ASP A 218 -8.89 -12.68 -17.05
N ASP A 219 -8.70 -13.63 -17.97
CA ASP A 219 -7.91 -14.82 -17.69
C ASP A 219 -6.49 -14.44 -17.28
N GLY A 220 -6.06 -14.89 -16.09
CA GLY A 220 -4.73 -14.60 -15.55
C GLY A 220 -4.66 -13.50 -14.48
N ASP A 221 -5.67 -12.63 -14.37
CA ASP A 221 -5.66 -11.52 -13.42
C ASP A 221 -5.43 -11.97 -11.97
N VAL A 222 -6.17 -12.98 -11.51
CA VAL A 222 -5.98 -13.53 -10.15
C VAL A 222 -4.55 -14.04 -9.96
N ALA A 223 -3.95 -14.63 -10.98
CA ALA A 223 -2.56 -15.08 -10.92
C ALA A 223 -1.57 -13.90 -10.88
N GLU A 224 -1.89 -12.76 -11.48
CA GLU A 224 -1.10 -11.54 -11.37
C GLU A 224 -1.11 -11.00 -9.94
N ALA A 225 -2.28 -10.89 -9.31
CA ALA A 225 -2.39 -10.47 -7.90
C ALA A 225 -1.63 -11.41 -6.95
N ILE A 226 -1.74 -12.73 -7.16
CA ILE A 226 -0.99 -13.73 -6.38
C ILE A 226 0.51 -13.52 -6.56
N ARG A 227 1.00 -13.36 -7.79
CA ARG A 227 2.43 -13.07 -8.03
C ARG A 227 2.87 -11.77 -7.36
N ALA A 228 2.01 -10.74 -7.39
CA ALA A 228 2.31 -9.46 -6.73
C ALA A 228 2.40 -9.63 -5.21
N SER A 229 1.45 -10.32 -4.59
CA SER A 229 1.47 -10.59 -3.15
C SER A 229 2.71 -11.40 -2.72
N GLU A 230 3.08 -12.42 -3.51
CA GLU A 230 4.30 -13.20 -3.29
C GLU A 230 5.57 -12.36 -3.48
N ALA A 231 5.58 -11.43 -4.44
CA ALA A 231 6.75 -10.64 -4.77
C ALA A 231 7.17 -9.69 -3.66
N VAL A 232 6.24 -9.26 -2.83
CA VAL A 232 6.45 -8.36 -1.69
C VAL A 232 6.49 -9.08 -0.34
N GLY A 233 6.56 -10.42 -0.32
CA GLY A 233 6.78 -11.20 0.88
C GLY A 233 8.19 -10.99 1.45
N ASP A 234 8.30 -10.89 2.78
CA ASP A 234 9.56 -10.60 3.47
C ASP A 234 10.65 -11.64 3.17
N ASP A 235 10.30 -12.91 3.04
CA ASP A 235 11.22 -13.99 2.70
C ASP A 235 11.86 -13.80 1.31
N ARG A 236 11.07 -13.33 0.34
CA ARG A 236 11.56 -13.06 -1.02
C ARG A 236 12.39 -11.79 -1.07
N LEU A 237 11.94 -10.74 -0.41
CA LEU A 237 12.64 -9.47 -0.34
C LEU A 237 13.98 -9.60 0.38
N GLN A 238 14.04 -10.29 1.52
CA GLN A 238 15.27 -10.52 2.29
C GLN A 238 16.26 -11.40 1.52
N ARG A 239 15.79 -12.51 0.91
CA ARG A 239 16.66 -13.37 0.09
C ARG A 239 17.28 -12.59 -1.07
N ARG A 240 16.53 -11.69 -1.68
CA ARG A 240 17.03 -10.85 -2.78
C ARG A 240 18.04 -9.80 -2.30
N ALA A 241 17.81 -9.21 -1.13
CA ALA A 241 18.66 -8.14 -0.61
C ALA A 241 19.93 -8.64 0.04
N THR A 242 19.88 -9.74 0.79
CA THR A 242 20.98 -10.21 1.65
C THR A 242 21.39 -11.66 1.39
N GLY A 243 20.57 -12.42 0.66
CA GLY A 243 20.73 -13.87 0.49
C GLY A 243 20.23 -14.70 1.69
N GLU A 244 19.91 -14.08 2.81
CA GLU A 244 19.43 -14.73 4.04
C GLU A 244 17.95 -14.40 4.31
N VAL A 245 17.25 -15.34 4.95
CA VAL A 245 15.85 -15.16 5.38
C VAL A 245 15.79 -15.30 6.89
N ARG A 246 15.18 -14.32 7.56
CA ARG A 246 15.04 -14.27 9.02
C ARG A 246 13.55 -14.10 9.38
N PRO A 247 12.82 -15.20 9.58
CA PRO A 247 11.38 -15.14 9.84
C PRO A 247 10.99 -14.27 11.05
N ASP A 248 11.79 -14.25 12.11
CA ASP A 248 11.53 -13.44 13.31
C ASP A 248 11.56 -11.92 13.04
N SER A 249 12.13 -11.51 11.92
CA SER A 249 12.18 -10.11 11.48
C SER A 249 11.10 -9.74 10.47
N PHE A 250 10.20 -10.65 10.14
CA PHE A 250 9.10 -10.36 9.22
C PHE A 250 8.13 -9.35 9.81
N THR A 251 7.71 -8.42 9.01
CA THR A 251 6.70 -7.41 9.35
C THR A 251 5.52 -7.41 8.39
N HIS A 252 5.70 -8.03 7.20
CA HIS A 252 4.65 -8.17 6.17
C HIS A 252 4.23 -9.62 5.94
N GLY A 253 4.97 -10.57 6.49
CA GLY A 253 4.73 -11.99 6.28
C GLY A 253 5.47 -12.58 5.07
N SER A 254 5.48 -13.90 4.99
CA SER A 254 6.09 -14.63 3.88
C SER A 254 5.25 -14.55 2.61
N SER A 255 5.88 -14.76 1.46
CA SER A 255 5.22 -14.89 0.16
C SER A 255 4.04 -15.86 0.20
N ALA A 256 4.22 -17.01 0.86
CA ALA A 256 3.18 -18.03 0.97
C ALA A 256 1.98 -17.57 1.81
N GLN A 257 2.22 -16.89 2.93
CA GLN A 257 1.18 -16.34 3.80
C GLN A 257 0.36 -15.26 3.07
N ARG A 258 1.02 -14.31 2.42
CA ARG A 258 0.38 -13.24 1.67
C ARG A 258 -0.52 -13.80 0.56
N ALA A 259 0.00 -14.72 -0.25
CA ALA A 259 -0.78 -15.39 -1.29
C ALA A 259 -1.96 -16.23 -0.71
N LYS A 260 -1.76 -16.90 0.42
CA LYS A 260 -2.81 -17.65 1.13
C LYS A 260 -3.97 -16.73 1.48
N TRP A 261 -3.68 -15.61 2.16
CA TRP A 261 -4.71 -14.72 2.65
C TRP A 261 -5.42 -13.95 1.53
N PHE A 262 -4.71 -13.52 0.48
CA PHE A 262 -5.36 -12.99 -0.71
C PHE A 262 -6.35 -14.00 -1.32
N ARG A 263 -5.93 -15.27 -1.50
CA ARG A 263 -6.82 -16.33 -2.02
C ARG A 263 -8.02 -16.58 -1.11
N THR A 264 -7.84 -16.53 0.21
CA THR A 264 -8.94 -16.69 1.16
C THR A 264 -10.03 -15.64 0.91
N GLY A 265 -9.66 -14.37 0.88
CA GLY A 265 -10.62 -13.30 0.59
C GLY A 265 -11.22 -13.37 -0.80
N GLN A 266 -10.41 -13.73 -1.82
CA GLN A 266 -10.87 -13.86 -3.19
C GLN A 266 -11.85 -15.03 -3.38
N ALA A 267 -11.67 -16.12 -2.68
CA ALA A 267 -12.55 -17.28 -2.78
C ALA A 267 -13.89 -17.05 -2.06
N SER A 268 -13.87 -16.45 -0.88
CA SER A 268 -15.08 -16.26 -0.07
C SER A 268 -15.86 -14.99 -0.40
N GLY A 269 -15.16 -13.89 -0.65
CA GLY A 269 -15.77 -12.57 -0.75
C GLY A 269 -16.26 -11.99 0.59
N GLU A 270 -16.03 -12.70 1.70
CA GLU A 270 -16.55 -12.36 3.01
C GLU A 270 -15.46 -11.77 3.92
N PRO A 271 -15.61 -10.52 4.39
CA PRO A 271 -14.62 -9.91 5.30
C PRO A 271 -14.45 -10.66 6.64
N ALA A 272 -15.45 -11.45 7.05
CA ALA A 272 -15.38 -12.23 8.28
C ALA A 272 -14.33 -13.35 8.20
N ASP A 273 -14.03 -13.84 6.99
CA ASP A 273 -13.03 -14.87 6.77
C ASP A 273 -11.58 -14.31 6.79
N CYS A 274 -11.45 -12.99 6.93
CA CYS A 274 -10.18 -12.28 7.02
C CYS A 274 -9.70 -12.05 8.47
N ASP A 275 -10.17 -12.83 9.42
CA ASP A 275 -9.73 -12.71 10.80
C ASP A 275 -8.37 -13.40 11.01
N THR A 276 -7.31 -12.65 10.76
CA THR A 276 -5.93 -13.11 10.99
C THR A 276 -5.50 -13.09 12.45
N PHE A 277 -6.30 -12.51 13.33
CA PHE A 277 -5.95 -12.33 14.73
C PHE A 277 -6.45 -13.46 15.65
N SER A 278 -7.49 -14.19 15.23
CA SER A 278 -8.07 -15.29 16.01
C SER A 278 -7.51 -16.67 15.66
N VAL A 279 -6.68 -16.78 14.60
CA VAL A 279 -6.07 -18.04 14.19
C VAL A 279 -4.70 -18.23 14.83
N ASP A 280 -4.33 -19.47 15.16
CA ASP A 280 -3.02 -19.77 15.77
C ASP A 280 -1.90 -19.52 14.76
N ASP A 281 -2.04 -20.04 13.52
CA ASP A 281 -1.08 -19.91 12.43
C ASP A 281 -1.68 -19.13 11.25
N VAL A 282 -1.04 -18.04 10.90
CA VAL A 282 -1.41 -17.21 9.74
C VAL A 282 -0.73 -17.62 8.44
#